data_44ffd86b9beb4df507be90af8a44d6a3
#
_entry.id   44ffd86b9beb4df507be90af8a44d6a3
#
_cell.length_a   1.000
_cell.length_b   1.000
_cell.length_c   1.000
_cell.angle_alpha   90.00
_cell.angle_beta   90.00
_cell.angle_gamma   90.00
#
_symmetry.space_group_name_H-M   'P 1'
#
loop_
_entity.id
_entity.type
_entity.pdbx_description
1 polymer ?
#
loop_
_entity_poly.entity_id
_entity_poly.type
_entity_poly.pdbx_seq_one_letter_code
_entity_poly.pdbx_strand_id
1 'polypeptide(L)'
;MGLFNRKKKEEDKKSAVLTLYSVTLDSKNIYEVAKEEFLEVTKSIKEIEGGLEFIFKDETSLNLHLKDDLSFVSNHTNGMANFFSQAPLENKEVLDKAILQIKMFTCTVGITFEINEDERRTNYITNTIYEIAERTQSFVLYPSMELYTSKGELLISINGETDFEKYYPIASSDILKRDVEMTAKDEERYKKIIKECDEKKIPHTSFMLGTQIMEQEVVVPSIEEIAKRAVTIFSCAVYSEGLLMENGSIDIAKYEFEEMNKRYGIIDYISKKEKEYIEMEEPDEITAIQFAWQYERCAVLLWALGFIELNPCTEICNVREIAKILRSYDSLDELMKASNPRNNEELLDMHTRVLYYHWACVDARINNKEVPGGLDSGVVQEQHYALNWLISANGECDWDDISPNT
;
A
#
# COMPACT_ATOMS: atom_id res chain seq x y z
N MET A 1 -23.94 -38.62 61.53
CA MET A 1 -24.10 -37.27 60.96
C MET A 1 -23.18 -37.20 59.76
N GLY A 2 -23.71 -37.46 58.59
CA GLY A 2 -22.97 -37.44 57.33
C GLY A 2 -23.29 -36.18 56.54
N LEU A 3 -22.34 -35.34 56.38
CA LEU A 3 -22.43 -34.14 55.52
C LEU A 3 -22.24 -34.59 54.05
N PHE A 4 -23.30 -34.61 53.29
CA PHE A 4 -23.28 -34.70 51.84
C PHE A 4 -22.81 -33.37 51.24
N ASN A 5 -21.53 -33.28 50.85
CA ASN A 5 -21.06 -32.25 49.97
C ASN A 5 -21.56 -32.59 48.55
N ARG A 6 -22.64 -31.97 48.10
CA ARG A 6 -23.03 -31.90 46.71
C ARG A 6 -22.06 -30.93 46.02
N LYS A 7 -21.02 -31.44 45.32
CA LYS A 7 -20.37 -30.73 44.24
C LYS A 7 -21.45 -30.43 43.18
N LYS A 8 -21.79 -29.17 42.98
CA LYS A 8 -22.48 -28.73 41.77
C LYS A 8 -21.62 -29.18 40.60
N LYS A 9 -22.13 -30.05 39.73
CA LYS A 9 -21.57 -30.24 38.37
C LYS A 9 -21.61 -28.86 37.71
N GLU A 10 -20.48 -28.33 37.37
CA GLU A 10 -20.39 -27.30 36.33
C GLU A 10 -21.02 -27.93 35.09
N GLU A 11 -22.14 -27.46 34.65
CA GLU A 11 -22.69 -27.78 33.33
C GLU A 11 -21.67 -27.27 32.32
N ASP A 12 -21.23 -28.13 31.41
CA ASP A 12 -20.36 -27.77 30.30
C ASP A 12 -21.08 -26.69 29.46
N LYS A 13 -20.68 -25.42 29.64
CA LYS A 13 -21.23 -24.29 28.89
C LYS A 13 -20.85 -24.48 27.42
N LYS A 14 -21.83 -24.59 26.56
CA LYS A 14 -21.56 -24.62 25.10
C LYS A 14 -21.10 -23.24 24.66
N SER A 15 -20.02 -23.19 23.87
CA SER A 15 -19.51 -21.96 23.29
C SER A 15 -19.47 -22.03 21.77
N ALA A 16 -19.72 -20.89 21.13
CA ALA A 16 -19.47 -20.70 19.69
C ALA A 16 -18.15 -19.95 19.50
N VAL A 17 -17.54 -20.25 18.37
CA VAL A 17 -16.31 -19.57 17.94
C VAL A 17 -16.53 -19.01 16.51
N LEU A 18 -16.21 -17.75 16.32
CA LEU A 18 -16.12 -17.11 15.01
C LEU A 18 -14.77 -16.41 14.91
N THR A 19 -14.31 -16.17 13.69
CA THR A 19 -13.06 -15.40 13.50
C THR A 19 -13.31 -14.30 12.49
N LEU A 20 -13.01 -13.06 12.86
CA LEU A 20 -12.97 -11.95 11.93
C LEU A 20 -11.57 -11.87 11.30
N TYR A 21 -11.54 -11.63 10.00
CA TYR A 21 -10.35 -11.30 9.24
C TYR A 21 -10.56 -9.93 8.60
N SER A 22 -9.72 -8.96 8.93
CA SER A 22 -9.86 -7.61 8.40
C SER A 22 -8.70 -7.21 7.52
N VAL A 23 -8.97 -6.28 6.60
CA VAL A 23 -7.97 -5.60 5.78
C VAL A 23 -7.58 -4.24 6.38
N THR A 24 -8.13 -3.85 7.53
CA THR A 24 -7.84 -2.54 8.16
C THR A 24 -6.39 -2.45 8.64
N LEU A 25 -5.79 -1.28 8.52
CA LEU A 25 -4.47 -0.98 9.12
C LEU A 25 -4.60 -0.54 10.58
N ASP A 26 -5.78 -0.07 10.99
CA ASP A 26 -6.10 0.25 12.39
C ASP A 26 -6.85 -0.92 13.06
N SER A 27 -6.10 -1.97 13.40
CA SER A 27 -6.65 -3.17 14.03
C SER A 27 -7.35 -2.89 15.37
N LYS A 28 -6.89 -1.88 16.12
CA LYS A 28 -7.46 -1.51 17.41
C LYS A 28 -8.85 -0.90 17.30
N ASN A 29 -9.18 -0.30 16.16
CA ASN A 29 -10.52 0.22 15.90
C ASN A 29 -11.59 -0.87 15.99
N ILE A 30 -11.25 -2.15 15.74
CA ILE A 30 -12.18 -3.27 15.89
C ILE A 30 -12.69 -3.37 17.34
N TYR A 31 -11.82 -3.11 18.32
CA TYR A 31 -12.24 -3.11 19.73
C TYR A 31 -13.15 -1.93 20.08
N GLU A 32 -12.88 -0.75 19.51
CA GLU A 32 -13.72 0.43 19.77
C GLU A 32 -15.11 0.25 19.14
N VAL A 33 -15.15 -0.24 17.90
CA VAL A 33 -16.43 -0.58 17.26
C VAL A 33 -17.19 -1.66 18.03
N ALA A 34 -16.51 -2.70 18.52
CA ALA A 34 -17.15 -3.74 19.32
C ALA A 34 -17.71 -3.20 20.67
N LYS A 35 -17.00 -2.26 21.30
CA LYS A 35 -17.50 -1.59 22.52
C LYS A 35 -18.78 -0.78 22.26
N GLU A 36 -18.83 -0.10 21.11
CA GLU A 36 -20.01 0.67 20.69
C GLU A 36 -21.19 -0.25 20.39
N GLU A 37 -21.01 -1.28 19.56
CA GLU A 37 -22.07 -2.16 19.11
C GLU A 37 -22.68 -3.02 20.25
N PHE A 38 -21.85 -3.44 21.20
CA PHE A 38 -22.33 -4.19 22.36
C PHE A 38 -22.71 -3.31 23.57
N LEU A 39 -22.65 -1.97 23.45
CA LEU A 39 -22.85 -1.05 24.59
C LEU A 39 -24.13 -1.29 25.35
N GLU A 40 -25.26 -1.45 24.65
CA GLU A 40 -26.56 -1.58 25.25
C GLU A 40 -26.75 -2.86 26.10
N VAL A 41 -26.06 -3.94 25.73
CA VAL A 41 -26.19 -5.25 26.39
C VAL A 41 -25.06 -5.54 27.37
N THR A 42 -23.99 -4.76 27.35
CA THR A 42 -22.82 -4.96 28.19
C THR A 42 -23.02 -4.42 29.60
N LYS A 43 -22.65 -5.23 30.60
CA LYS A 43 -22.58 -4.88 32.03
C LYS A 43 -21.20 -4.32 32.40
N SER A 44 -20.12 -4.96 31.88
CA SER A 44 -18.74 -4.53 32.09
C SER A 44 -17.84 -5.13 31.04
N ILE A 45 -16.72 -4.44 30.79
CA ILE A 45 -15.63 -4.89 29.88
C ILE A 45 -14.38 -5.03 30.73
N LYS A 46 -13.63 -6.11 30.53
CA LYS A 46 -12.33 -6.35 31.15
C LYS A 46 -11.26 -6.55 30.09
N GLU A 47 -10.10 -6.00 30.34
CA GLU A 47 -8.92 -6.37 29.56
C GLU A 47 -8.43 -7.75 30.02
N ILE A 48 -8.15 -8.62 29.05
CA ILE A 48 -7.58 -9.94 29.23
C ILE A 48 -6.31 -10.06 28.41
N GLU A 49 -5.52 -11.11 28.61
CA GLU A 49 -4.30 -11.32 27.85
C GLU A 49 -4.60 -11.42 26.36
N GLY A 50 -4.14 -10.40 25.60
CA GLY A 50 -4.33 -10.30 24.15
C GLY A 50 -5.75 -9.98 23.69
N GLY A 51 -6.60 -9.41 24.57
CA GLY A 51 -7.98 -9.18 24.18
C GLY A 51 -8.87 -8.44 25.17
N LEU A 52 -10.17 -8.53 24.90
CA LEU A 52 -11.25 -7.97 25.73
C LEU A 52 -12.27 -9.05 26.08
N GLU A 53 -12.72 -9.06 27.33
CA GLU A 53 -13.87 -9.84 27.81
C GLU A 53 -15.07 -8.91 28.03
N PHE A 54 -16.14 -9.13 27.29
CA PHE A 54 -17.43 -8.48 27.50
C PHE A 54 -18.25 -9.35 28.43
N ILE A 55 -18.69 -8.80 29.55
CA ILE A 55 -19.65 -9.44 30.46
C ILE A 55 -20.99 -8.77 30.19
N PHE A 56 -21.96 -9.55 29.73
CA PHE A 56 -23.29 -9.05 29.39
C PHE A 56 -24.21 -8.93 30.64
N LYS A 57 -25.31 -8.22 30.50
CA LYS A 57 -26.32 -8.03 31.59
C LYS A 57 -26.98 -9.33 32.02
N ASP A 58 -26.98 -10.35 31.14
CA ASP A 58 -27.49 -11.70 31.43
C ASP A 58 -26.42 -12.63 32.06
N GLU A 59 -25.26 -12.06 32.45
CA GLU A 59 -24.12 -12.72 33.09
C GLU A 59 -23.37 -13.72 32.19
N THR A 60 -23.65 -13.76 30.90
CA THR A 60 -22.84 -14.50 29.92
C THR A 60 -21.66 -13.65 29.43
N SER A 61 -20.70 -14.27 28.76
CA SER A 61 -19.51 -13.56 28.28
C SER A 61 -19.24 -13.76 26.79
N LEU A 62 -18.50 -12.78 26.23
CA LEU A 62 -17.92 -12.83 24.91
C LEU A 62 -16.47 -12.35 25.00
N ASN A 63 -15.55 -13.11 24.43
CA ASN A 63 -14.14 -12.79 24.39
C ASN A 63 -13.71 -12.42 22.97
N LEU A 64 -12.95 -11.34 22.82
CA LEU A 64 -12.27 -10.93 21.59
C LEU A 64 -10.76 -11.04 21.79
N HIS A 65 -10.08 -11.74 20.89
CA HIS A 65 -8.62 -11.87 20.87
C HIS A 65 -8.06 -11.36 19.55
N LEU A 66 -7.44 -10.19 19.55
CA LEU A 66 -6.80 -9.59 18.39
C LEU A 66 -5.40 -10.15 18.18
N LYS A 67 -5.07 -10.44 16.92
CA LYS A 67 -3.73 -10.74 16.42
C LYS A 67 -3.45 -9.89 15.19
N ASP A 68 -2.47 -9.01 15.30
CA ASP A 68 -2.05 -8.05 14.27
C ASP A 68 -0.53 -8.02 14.04
N ASP A 69 0.19 -8.95 14.67
CA ASP A 69 1.61 -9.18 14.34
C ASP A 69 1.75 -9.64 12.89
N LEU A 70 2.45 -8.86 12.09
CA LEU A 70 2.59 -9.07 10.64
C LEU A 70 3.13 -10.45 10.29
N SER A 71 4.10 -10.98 11.06
CA SER A 71 4.68 -12.29 10.83
C SER A 71 3.66 -13.41 11.11
N PHE A 72 2.94 -13.30 12.23
CA PHE A 72 1.87 -14.24 12.56
C PHE A 72 0.76 -14.22 11.51
N VAL A 73 0.23 -13.02 11.19
CA VAL A 73 -0.88 -12.87 10.25
C VAL A 73 -0.51 -13.38 8.87
N SER A 74 0.67 -13.01 8.34
CA SER A 74 1.14 -13.49 7.03
C SER A 74 1.27 -15.02 6.98
N ASN A 75 1.86 -15.63 7.98
CA ASN A 75 1.98 -17.09 8.04
C ASN A 75 0.62 -17.77 8.11
N HIS A 76 -0.28 -17.24 8.94
CA HIS A 76 -1.62 -17.76 9.14
C HIS A 76 -2.48 -17.66 7.88
N THR A 77 -2.50 -16.48 7.24
CA THR A 77 -3.28 -16.24 6.00
C THR A 77 -2.71 -16.99 4.80
N ASN A 78 -1.39 -17.18 4.71
CA ASN A 78 -0.78 -18.05 3.69
C ASN A 78 -1.20 -19.51 3.89
N GLY A 79 -1.23 -20.02 5.12
CA GLY A 79 -1.75 -21.34 5.44
C GLY A 79 -3.23 -21.50 5.05
N MET A 80 -4.06 -20.52 5.38
CA MET A 80 -5.48 -20.45 5.03
C MET A 80 -5.67 -20.39 3.49
N ALA A 81 -4.92 -19.56 2.79
CA ALA A 81 -4.93 -19.45 1.34
C ALA A 81 -4.57 -20.79 0.65
N ASN A 82 -3.52 -21.45 1.13
CA ASN A 82 -3.12 -22.76 0.63
C ASN A 82 -4.20 -23.82 0.87
N PHE A 83 -4.89 -23.75 2.01
CA PHE A 83 -5.99 -24.65 2.32
C PHE A 83 -7.18 -24.45 1.37
N PHE A 84 -7.66 -23.20 1.22
CA PHE A 84 -8.78 -22.89 0.33
C PHE A 84 -8.45 -23.04 -1.16
N SER A 85 -7.18 -22.97 -1.57
CA SER A 85 -6.78 -23.18 -2.96
C SER A 85 -7.12 -24.59 -3.48
N GLN A 86 -7.36 -25.54 -2.57
CA GLN A 86 -7.74 -26.92 -2.87
C GLN A 86 -9.27 -27.10 -2.96
N ALA A 87 -10.05 -26.06 -2.65
CA ALA A 87 -11.51 -26.13 -2.74
C ALA A 87 -11.97 -26.44 -4.19
N PRO A 88 -12.92 -27.34 -4.40
CA PRO A 88 -13.37 -27.72 -5.73
C PRO A 88 -14.32 -26.70 -6.37
N LEU A 89 -14.02 -25.40 -6.23
CA LEU A 89 -14.81 -24.31 -6.82
C LEU A 89 -14.67 -24.34 -8.34
N GLU A 90 -15.81 -24.40 -9.06
CA GLU A 90 -15.84 -24.44 -10.53
C GLU A 90 -15.35 -23.10 -11.14
N ASN A 91 -15.78 -21.97 -10.57
CA ASN A 91 -15.36 -20.65 -11.01
C ASN A 91 -13.95 -20.32 -10.52
N LYS A 92 -12.95 -20.60 -11.36
CA LYS A 92 -11.53 -20.40 -11.02
C LYS A 92 -11.17 -18.93 -10.82
N GLU A 93 -11.83 -18.01 -11.53
CA GLU A 93 -11.60 -16.56 -11.35
C GLU A 93 -12.01 -16.11 -9.94
N VAL A 94 -13.15 -16.56 -9.45
CA VAL A 94 -13.60 -16.27 -8.09
C VAL A 94 -12.67 -16.92 -7.07
N LEU A 95 -12.25 -18.19 -7.31
CA LEU A 95 -11.30 -18.88 -6.44
C LEU A 95 -10.00 -18.07 -6.28
N ASP A 96 -9.37 -17.70 -7.40
CA ASP A 96 -8.10 -16.97 -7.40
C ASP A 96 -8.22 -15.63 -6.66
N LYS A 97 -9.34 -14.92 -6.85
CA LYS A 97 -9.61 -13.64 -6.17
C LYS A 97 -9.95 -13.81 -4.69
N ALA A 98 -10.63 -14.89 -4.30
CA ALA A 98 -10.85 -15.22 -2.89
C ALA A 98 -9.52 -15.55 -2.18
N ILE A 99 -8.63 -16.30 -2.84
CA ILE A 99 -7.28 -16.58 -2.34
C ILE A 99 -6.47 -15.30 -2.20
N LEU A 100 -6.56 -14.38 -3.18
CA LEU A 100 -5.92 -13.06 -3.09
C LEU A 100 -6.46 -12.28 -1.89
N GLN A 101 -7.80 -12.24 -1.69
CA GLN A 101 -8.42 -11.58 -0.53
C GLN A 101 -7.88 -12.13 0.79
N ILE A 102 -7.77 -13.44 0.94
CA ILE A 102 -7.26 -14.07 2.15
C ILE A 102 -5.83 -13.61 2.45
N LYS A 103 -4.98 -13.48 1.44
CA LYS A 103 -3.60 -12.98 1.59
C LYS A 103 -3.51 -11.49 1.92
N MET A 104 -4.56 -10.73 1.69
CA MET A 104 -4.62 -9.29 1.96
C MET A 104 -5.06 -8.96 3.39
N PHE A 105 -5.46 -9.91 4.20
CA PHE A 105 -5.83 -9.66 5.59
C PHE A 105 -4.62 -9.18 6.41
N THR A 106 -4.83 -8.15 7.19
CA THR A 106 -3.81 -7.47 8.02
C THR A 106 -3.92 -7.83 9.49
N CYS A 107 -5.10 -8.29 9.93
CA CYS A 107 -5.31 -8.73 11.29
C CYS A 107 -6.43 -9.78 11.37
N THR A 108 -6.47 -10.48 12.51
CA THR A 108 -7.53 -11.45 12.83
C THR A 108 -8.00 -11.27 14.27
N VAL A 109 -9.31 -11.45 14.49
CA VAL A 109 -9.91 -11.41 15.81
C VAL A 109 -10.69 -12.69 16.06
N GLY A 110 -10.18 -13.52 16.97
CA GLY A 110 -10.90 -14.67 17.47
C GLY A 110 -12.03 -14.22 18.42
N ILE A 111 -13.25 -14.67 18.15
CA ILE A 111 -14.44 -14.35 18.95
C ILE A 111 -14.97 -15.66 19.56
N THR A 112 -15.07 -15.70 20.87
CA THR A 112 -15.67 -16.84 21.59
C THR A 112 -16.79 -16.32 22.47
N PHE A 113 -17.98 -16.89 22.35
CA PHE A 113 -19.12 -16.49 23.18
C PHE A 113 -19.95 -17.69 23.64
N GLU A 114 -20.60 -17.54 24.79
CA GLU A 114 -21.45 -18.58 25.37
C GLU A 114 -22.76 -18.69 24.59
N ILE A 115 -23.11 -19.92 24.18
CA ILE A 115 -24.43 -20.24 23.62
C ILE A 115 -25.34 -20.66 24.76
N ASN A 116 -26.53 -20.06 24.84
CA ASN A 116 -27.61 -20.51 25.69
C ASN A 116 -28.76 -21.10 24.82
N GLU A 117 -29.81 -21.60 25.48
CA GLU A 117 -30.96 -22.18 24.78
C GLU A 117 -31.84 -21.14 24.05
N ASP A 118 -31.60 -19.85 24.28
CA ASP A 118 -32.31 -18.76 23.57
C ASP A 118 -31.64 -18.43 22.25
N GLU A 119 -32.17 -18.98 21.17
CA GLU A 119 -31.68 -18.74 19.80
C GLU A 119 -31.70 -17.23 19.44
N ARG A 120 -32.62 -16.43 19.99
CA ARG A 120 -32.68 -14.98 19.70
C ARG A 120 -31.44 -14.27 20.20
N ARG A 121 -30.89 -14.71 21.33
CA ARG A 121 -29.65 -14.14 21.84
C ARG A 121 -28.45 -14.49 20.95
N THR A 122 -28.34 -15.75 20.56
CA THR A 122 -27.28 -16.20 19.64
C THR A 122 -27.35 -15.43 18.33
N ASN A 123 -28.56 -15.26 17.78
CA ASN A 123 -28.79 -14.47 16.55
C ASN A 123 -28.44 -12.99 16.76
N TYR A 124 -28.78 -12.40 17.91
CA TYR A 124 -28.41 -11.02 18.23
C TYR A 124 -26.85 -10.86 18.20
N ILE A 125 -26.13 -11.73 18.92
CA ILE A 125 -24.66 -11.65 18.95
C ILE A 125 -24.07 -11.82 17.55
N THR A 126 -24.57 -12.81 16.79
CA THR A 126 -24.07 -13.04 15.42
C THR A 126 -24.35 -11.85 14.52
N ASN A 127 -25.54 -11.24 14.56
CA ASN A 127 -25.85 -10.05 13.79
C ASN A 127 -24.96 -8.87 14.18
N THR A 128 -24.74 -8.65 15.47
CA THR A 128 -23.83 -7.59 15.96
C THR A 128 -22.38 -7.84 15.49
N ILE A 129 -21.94 -9.10 15.42
CA ILE A 129 -20.63 -9.43 14.85
C ILE A 129 -20.55 -9.04 13.35
N TYR A 130 -21.63 -9.21 12.58
CA TYR A 130 -21.69 -8.76 11.19
C TYR A 130 -21.72 -7.23 11.08
N GLU A 131 -22.39 -6.50 11.99
CA GLU A 131 -22.33 -5.03 12.07
C GLU A 131 -20.89 -4.54 12.35
N ILE A 132 -20.21 -5.19 13.29
CA ILE A 132 -18.77 -4.94 13.53
C ILE A 132 -17.95 -5.23 12.27
N ALA A 133 -18.21 -6.35 11.60
CA ALA A 133 -17.49 -6.73 10.38
C ALA A 133 -17.69 -5.71 9.26
N GLU A 134 -18.91 -5.17 9.10
CA GLU A 134 -19.19 -4.15 8.08
C GLU A 134 -18.44 -2.84 8.37
N ARG A 135 -18.48 -2.36 9.62
CA ARG A 135 -17.81 -1.13 10.04
C ARG A 135 -16.28 -1.22 10.01
N THR A 136 -15.74 -2.43 10.11
CA THR A 136 -14.28 -2.69 10.16
C THR A 136 -13.74 -3.37 8.92
N GLN A 137 -14.54 -3.49 7.86
CA GLN A 137 -14.19 -4.16 6.61
C GLN A 137 -13.63 -5.58 6.84
N SER A 138 -14.30 -6.31 7.70
CA SER A 138 -13.89 -7.65 8.09
C SER A 138 -14.76 -8.72 7.42
N PHE A 139 -14.19 -9.89 7.30
CA PHE A 139 -14.81 -11.13 6.85
C PHE A 139 -15.03 -12.03 8.03
N VAL A 140 -16.06 -12.87 7.98
CA VAL A 140 -16.44 -13.76 9.08
C VAL A 140 -16.14 -15.20 8.68
N LEU A 141 -15.21 -15.86 9.37
CA LEU A 141 -14.94 -17.29 9.19
C LEU A 141 -15.66 -18.09 10.25
N TYR A 142 -16.43 -19.08 9.81
CA TYR A 142 -17.08 -20.06 10.67
C TYR A 142 -16.20 -21.30 10.89
N PRO A 143 -16.42 -22.07 11.98
CA PRO A 143 -15.72 -23.32 12.23
C PRO A 143 -15.90 -24.38 11.14
N SER A 144 -17.00 -24.30 10.37
CA SER A 144 -17.28 -25.12 9.18
C SER A 144 -16.37 -24.83 8.01
N MET A 145 -15.44 -23.85 8.14
CA MET A 145 -14.56 -23.37 7.06
C MET A 145 -15.35 -22.73 5.90
N GLU A 146 -16.28 -21.89 6.26
CA GLU A 146 -17.03 -21.02 5.37
C GLU A 146 -16.64 -19.57 5.67
N LEU A 147 -16.10 -18.89 4.67
CA LEU A 147 -15.70 -17.49 4.76
C LEU A 147 -16.76 -16.59 4.14
N TYR A 148 -17.36 -15.75 4.93
CA TYR A 148 -18.40 -14.80 4.51
C TYR A 148 -17.89 -13.37 4.46
N THR A 149 -18.44 -12.56 3.55
CA THR A 149 -18.28 -11.11 3.57
C THR A 149 -19.02 -10.50 4.76
N SER A 150 -18.75 -9.22 5.06
CA SER A 150 -19.51 -8.47 6.09
C SER A 150 -21.01 -8.39 5.82
N LYS A 151 -21.45 -8.64 4.58
CA LYS A 151 -22.86 -8.65 4.19
C LYS A 151 -23.50 -10.03 4.31
N GLY A 152 -22.78 -11.03 4.80
CA GLY A 152 -23.26 -12.40 4.96
C GLY A 152 -23.31 -13.20 3.64
N GLU A 153 -22.65 -12.74 2.59
CA GLU A 153 -22.51 -13.48 1.32
C GLU A 153 -21.33 -14.47 1.43
N LEU A 154 -21.53 -15.70 1.06
CA LEU A 154 -20.49 -16.74 1.10
C LEU A 154 -19.43 -16.46 0.01
N LEU A 155 -18.23 -16.04 0.45
CA LEU A 155 -17.12 -15.86 -0.47
C LEU A 155 -16.55 -17.19 -0.95
N ILE A 156 -16.29 -18.11 -0.02
CA ILE A 156 -15.77 -19.43 -0.33
C ILE A 156 -16.03 -20.41 0.82
N SER A 157 -16.37 -21.66 0.49
CA SER A 157 -16.37 -22.78 1.40
C SER A 157 -15.34 -23.83 1.00
N ILE A 158 -14.97 -24.72 1.94
CA ILE A 158 -14.10 -25.87 1.65
C ILE A 158 -14.73 -26.83 0.62
N ASN A 159 -16.06 -26.84 0.52
CA ASN A 159 -16.79 -27.69 -0.43
C ASN A 159 -16.86 -27.08 -1.84
N GLY A 160 -16.27 -25.90 -2.07
CA GLY A 160 -16.28 -25.22 -3.36
C GLY A 160 -17.57 -24.47 -3.66
N GLU A 161 -18.25 -23.99 -2.64
CA GLU A 161 -19.46 -23.16 -2.76
C GLU A 161 -19.09 -21.69 -2.65
N THR A 162 -19.82 -20.83 -3.35
CA THR A 162 -19.73 -19.36 -3.33
C THR A 162 -21.05 -18.76 -3.79
N ASP A 163 -21.38 -17.56 -3.27
CA ASP A 163 -22.53 -16.77 -3.74
C ASP A 163 -22.15 -15.84 -4.91
N PHE A 164 -20.86 -15.83 -5.31
CA PHE A 164 -20.33 -14.87 -6.29
C PHE A 164 -20.18 -15.49 -7.68
N GLU A 165 -20.76 -14.85 -8.69
CA GLU A 165 -20.39 -15.07 -10.08
C GLU A 165 -19.09 -14.33 -10.44
N LYS A 166 -18.87 -13.15 -9.85
CA LYS A 166 -17.65 -12.33 -9.93
C LYS A 166 -17.33 -11.74 -8.57
N TYR A 167 -16.08 -11.77 -8.18
CA TYR A 167 -15.61 -11.18 -6.95
C TYR A 167 -14.46 -10.20 -7.19
N TYR A 168 -14.43 -9.11 -6.45
CA TYR A 168 -13.37 -8.11 -6.47
C TYR A 168 -12.81 -7.98 -5.05
N PRO A 169 -11.55 -8.36 -4.81
CA PRO A 169 -10.93 -8.22 -3.50
C PRO A 169 -10.95 -6.77 -3.01
N ILE A 170 -11.20 -6.61 -1.72
CA ILE A 170 -11.10 -5.31 -1.06
C ILE A 170 -9.74 -5.19 -0.37
N ALA A 171 -9.14 -4.01 -0.47
CA ALA A 171 -7.95 -3.62 0.27
C ALA A 171 -8.32 -2.76 1.48
N SER A 172 -7.34 -2.45 2.32
CA SER A 172 -7.54 -1.51 3.42
C SER A 172 -8.15 -0.19 2.91
N SER A 173 -9.23 0.24 3.55
CA SER A 173 -9.87 1.52 3.24
C SER A 173 -9.18 2.71 3.93
N ASP A 174 -8.13 2.48 4.71
CA ASP A 174 -7.45 3.58 5.41
C ASP A 174 -6.77 4.52 4.41
N ILE A 175 -6.44 4.00 3.20
CA ILE A 175 -6.10 4.83 2.05
C ILE A 175 -7.30 5.69 1.59
N LEU A 176 -8.54 5.25 1.86
CA LEU A 176 -9.78 5.93 1.46
C LEU A 176 -10.40 6.79 2.58
N LYS A 177 -9.99 6.58 3.82
CA LYS A 177 -10.45 7.34 5.00
C LYS A 177 -9.52 8.51 5.29
N ARG A 178 -9.31 9.36 4.29
CA ARG A 178 -8.66 10.64 4.55
C ARG A 178 -9.72 11.63 5.01
N ASP A 179 -9.55 12.21 6.21
CA ASP A 179 -10.31 13.38 6.67
C ASP A 179 -9.88 14.66 5.93
N VAL A 180 -9.61 14.54 4.63
CA VAL A 180 -9.18 15.66 3.79
C VAL A 180 -10.31 15.98 2.83
N GLU A 181 -10.90 17.16 3.01
CA GLU A 181 -11.90 17.65 2.09
C GLU A 181 -11.25 18.04 0.75
N MET A 182 -11.81 17.52 -0.33
CA MET A 182 -11.42 17.88 -1.69
C MET A 182 -11.74 19.36 -1.95
N THR A 183 -10.75 20.12 -2.35
CA THR A 183 -10.95 21.54 -2.73
C THR A 183 -11.49 21.65 -4.16
N ALA A 184 -12.01 22.83 -4.51
CA ALA A 184 -12.42 23.11 -5.90
C ALA A 184 -11.26 22.95 -6.90
N LYS A 185 -10.03 23.26 -6.49
CA LYS A 185 -8.83 23.07 -7.31
C LYS A 185 -8.48 21.59 -7.51
N ASP A 186 -8.66 20.75 -6.48
CA ASP A 186 -8.46 19.31 -6.60
C ASP A 186 -9.45 18.70 -7.58
N GLU A 187 -10.72 19.16 -7.53
CA GLU A 187 -11.75 18.72 -8.47
C GLU A 187 -11.46 19.19 -9.91
N GLU A 188 -10.97 20.41 -10.08
CA GLU A 188 -10.56 20.94 -11.39
C GLU A 188 -9.36 20.16 -11.95
N ARG A 189 -8.35 19.89 -11.11
CA ARG A 189 -7.19 19.05 -11.46
C ARG A 189 -7.61 17.67 -11.92
N TYR A 190 -8.46 16.99 -11.15
CA TYR A 190 -9.02 15.71 -11.52
C TYR A 190 -9.69 15.74 -12.89
N LYS A 191 -10.64 16.65 -13.08
CA LYS A 191 -11.37 16.81 -14.36
C LYS A 191 -10.43 17.07 -15.55
N LYS A 192 -9.42 17.92 -15.36
CA LYS A 192 -8.39 18.24 -16.36
C LYS A 192 -7.62 16.96 -16.78
N ILE A 193 -7.18 16.18 -15.82
CA ILE A 193 -6.39 14.96 -16.09
C ILE A 193 -7.25 13.86 -16.71
N ILE A 194 -8.48 13.65 -16.25
CA ILE A 194 -9.41 12.71 -16.87
C ILE A 194 -9.68 13.08 -18.33
N LYS A 195 -9.93 14.34 -18.61
CA LYS A 195 -10.09 14.82 -19.99
C LYS A 195 -8.84 14.57 -20.84
N GLU A 196 -7.65 14.79 -20.29
CA GLU A 196 -6.38 14.49 -20.98
C GLU A 196 -6.25 12.97 -21.27
N CYS A 197 -6.62 12.11 -20.31
CA CYS A 197 -6.67 10.66 -20.52
C CYS A 197 -7.63 10.25 -21.65
N ASP A 198 -8.83 10.82 -21.67
CA ASP A 198 -9.81 10.58 -22.75
C ASP A 198 -9.26 10.98 -24.13
N GLU A 199 -8.68 12.18 -24.25
CA GLU A 199 -8.08 12.69 -25.48
C GLU A 199 -6.96 11.81 -26.01
N LYS A 200 -6.14 11.25 -25.09
CA LYS A 200 -5.03 10.34 -25.39
C LYS A 200 -5.44 8.87 -25.47
N LYS A 201 -6.72 8.55 -25.24
CA LYS A 201 -7.25 7.18 -25.19
C LYS A 201 -6.54 6.31 -24.12
N ILE A 202 -6.20 6.92 -23.01
CA ILE A 202 -5.64 6.25 -21.84
C ILE A 202 -6.81 5.85 -20.92
N PRO A 203 -7.02 4.56 -20.63
CA PRO A 203 -8.05 4.10 -19.70
C PRO A 203 -7.87 4.71 -18.31
N HIS A 204 -8.98 5.02 -17.66
CA HIS A 204 -8.99 5.52 -16.30
C HIS A 204 -10.20 5.00 -15.52
N THR A 205 -10.21 5.15 -14.20
CA THR A 205 -11.36 4.82 -13.36
C THR A 205 -12.47 5.85 -13.54
N SER A 206 -13.73 5.45 -13.27
CA SER A 206 -14.87 6.36 -13.22
C SER A 206 -14.97 7.17 -11.93
N PHE A 207 -14.04 6.97 -10.99
CA PHE A 207 -13.96 7.63 -9.70
C PHE A 207 -12.51 8.05 -9.43
N MET A 208 -12.34 9.01 -8.54
CA MET A 208 -11.01 9.48 -8.12
C MET A 208 -10.25 8.35 -7.40
N LEU A 209 -8.97 8.19 -7.73
CA LEU A 209 -8.11 7.22 -7.06
C LEU A 209 -7.86 7.64 -5.60
N GLY A 210 -7.99 6.67 -4.68
CA GLY A 210 -7.77 6.92 -3.25
C GLY A 210 -6.33 7.34 -2.90
N THR A 211 -5.38 7.05 -3.78
CA THR A 211 -3.97 7.45 -3.66
C THR A 211 -3.67 8.85 -4.20
N GLN A 212 -4.65 9.55 -4.82
CA GLN A 212 -4.45 10.92 -5.28
C GLN A 212 -4.28 11.87 -4.10
N ILE A 213 -3.21 12.66 -4.09
CA ILE A 213 -2.90 13.64 -3.05
C ILE A 213 -3.68 14.93 -3.30
N MET A 214 -4.28 15.49 -2.23
CA MET A 214 -5.03 16.74 -2.26
C MET A 214 -4.12 17.95 -1.93
N GLU A 215 -4.55 19.15 -2.30
CA GLU A 215 -3.79 20.39 -2.08
C GLU A 215 -3.40 20.60 -0.60
N GLN A 216 -4.24 20.14 0.31
CA GLN A 216 -4.01 20.28 1.77
C GLN A 216 -3.02 19.26 2.36
N GLU A 217 -2.72 18.19 1.62
CA GLU A 217 -1.84 17.11 2.08
C GLU A 217 -0.40 17.27 1.59
N VAL A 218 -0.18 18.12 0.57
CA VAL A 218 1.12 18.22 -0.08
C VAL A 218 2.18 18.79 0.86
N VAL A 219 3.25 18.05 1.05
CA VAL A 219 4.46 18.47 1.74
C VAL A 219 5.63 18.31 0.77
N VAL A 220 6.30 19.42 0.45
CA VAL A 220 7.39 19.43 -0.53
C VAL A 220 8.72 19.56 0.21
N PRO A 221 9.73 18.69 -0.09
CA PRO A 221 11.06 18.83 0.46
C PRO A 221 11.70 20.19 0.10
N SER A 222 12.68 20.63 0.88
CA SER A 222 13.42 21.85 0.60
C SER A 222 14.17 21.76 -0.75
N ILE A 223 14.46 22.90 -1.34
CA ILE A 223 15.30 22.99 -2.57
C ILE A 223 16.63 22.25 -2.38
N GLU A 224 17.20 22.34 -1.18
CA GLU A 224 18.46 21.66 -0.85
C GLU A 224 18.29 20.13 -0.88
N GLU A 225 17.22 19.61 -0.29
CA GLU A 225 16.93 18.16 -0.29
C GLU A 225 16.67 17.65 -1.70
N ILE A 226 15.91 18.39 -2.52
CA ILE A 226 15.65 18.03 -3.92
C ILE A 226 16.96 18.04 -4.73
N ALA A 227 17.80 19.06 -4.54
CA ALA A 227 19.09 19.15 -5.25
C ALA A 227 20.06 18.03 -4.83
N LYS A 228 20.19 17.76 -3.52
CA LYS A 228 20.96 16.62 -2.99
C LYS A 228 20.49 15.31 -3.60
N ARG A 229 19.18 15.09 -3.62
CA ARG A 229 18.62 13.86 -4.18
C ARG A 229 18.90 13.72 -5.67
N ALA A 230 18.74 14.80 -6.45
CA ALA A 230 18.99 14.81 -7.88
C ALA A 230 20.45 14.44 -8.23
N VAL A 231 21.43 15.07 -7.55
CA VAL A 231 22.86 14.79 -7.82
C VAL A 231 23.26 13.38 -7.38
N THR A 232 22.67 12.85 -6.31
CA THR A 232 22.95 11.49 -5.83
C THR A 232 22.44 10.44 -6.81
N ILE A 233 21.16 10.54 -7.21
CA ILE A 233 20.55 9.62 -8.18
C ILE A 233 21.31 9.64 -9.49
N PHE A 234 21.63 10.84 -9.99
CA PHE A 234 22.44 11.00 -11.19
C PHE A 234 23.78 10.25 -11.07
N SER A 235 24.46 10.39 -9.94
CA SER A 235 25.78 9.77 -9.73
C SER A 235 25.71 8.25 -9.66
N CYS A 236 24.66 7.70 -9.04
CA CYS A 236 24.41 6.26 -9.04
C CYS A 236 24.05 5.74 -10.44
N ALA A 237 23.29 6.51 -11.22
CA ALA A 237 22.96 6.15 -12.60
C ALA A 237 24.18 6.20 -13.53
N VAL A 238 25.05 7.20 -13.39
CA VAL A 238 26.33 7.28 -14.11
C VAL A 238 27.28 6.15 -13.72
N TYR A 239 27.34 5.81 -12.43
CA TYR A 239 28.08 4.63 -11.98
C TYR A 239 27.60 3.35 -12.69
N SER A 240 26.29 3.17 -12.79
CA SER A 240 25.69 2.04 -13.49
C SER A 240 26.01 2.06 -14.99
N GLU A 241 25.96 3.23 -15.64
CA GLU A 241 26.34 3.38 -17.05
C GLU A 241 27.80 2.97 -17.26
N GLY A 242 28.71 3.35 -16.33
CA GLY A 242 30.11 2.94 -16.35
C GLY A 242 30.33 1.42 -16.25
N LEU A 243 29.39 0.68 -15.64
CA LEU A 243 29.39 -0.78 -15.60
C LEU A 243 28.83 -1.41 -16.89
N LEU A 244 27.75 -0.81 -17.43
CA LEU A 244 26.95 -1.40 -18.52
C LEU A 244 27.46 -1.09 -19.93
N MET A 245 28.36 -0.11 -20.10
CA MET A 245 28.92 0.22 -21.41
C MET A 245 29.79 -0.93 -21.98
N GLU A 246 29.97 -0.99 -23.29
CA GLU A 246 30.64 -2.10 -24.00
C GLU A 246 32.04 -2.47 -23.46
N ASN A 247 32.80 -1.51 -22.94
CA ASN A 247 34.09 -1.74 -22.26
C ASN A 247 34.01 -1.25 -20.80
N GLY A 248 32.83 -1.39 -20.18
CA GLY A 248 32.59 -0.95 -18.82
C GLY A 248 33.40 -1.75 -17.79
N SER A 249 33.70 -1.10 -16.68
CA SER A 249 34.37 -1.74 -15.56
C SER A 249 34.04 -1.03 -14.27
N ILE A 250 34.25 -1.74 -13.15
CA ILE A 250 34.11 -1.17 -11.81
C ILE A 250 34.99 0.04 -11.58
N ASP A 251 36.19 0.07 -12.20
CA ASP A 251 37.12 1.19 -12.09
C ASP A 251 36.59 2.44 -12.79
N ILE A 252 35.97 2.28 -13.96
CA ILE A 252 35.32 3.39 -14.69
C ILE A 252 34.13 3.89 -13.87
N ALA A 253 33.27 2.99 -13.40
CA ALA A 253 32.10 3.32 -12.59
C ALA A 253 32.50 4.11 -11.33
N LYS A 254 33.48 3.63 -10.58
CA LYS A 254 34.03 4.31 -9.41
C LYS A 254 34.65 5.67 -9.73
N TYR A 255 35.38 5.77 -10.82
CA TYR A 255 35.96 7.04 -11.25
C TYR A 255 34.87 8.10 -11.53
N GLU A 256 33.84 7.75 -12.28
CA GLU A 256 32.72 8.65 -12.59
C GLU A 256 31.96 9.09 -11.32
N PHE A 257 31.71 8.16 -10.40
CA PHE A 257 31.08 8.47 -9.11
C PHE A 257 31.94 9.42 -8.26
N GLU A 258 33.24 9.16 -8.17
CA GLU A 258 34.17 9.99 -7.40
C GLU A 258 34.31 11.42 -7.97
N GLU A 259 34.26 11.61 -9.29
CA GLU A 259 34.24 12.94 -9.89
C GLU A 259 32.99 13.74 -9.49
N MET A 260 31.84 13.08 -9.40
CA MET A 260 30.60 13.70 -8.93
C MET A 260 30.62 13.93 -7.41
N ASN A 261 31.18 12.99 -6.64
CA ASN A 261 31.32 13.10 -5.20
C ASN A 261 32.26 14.27 -4.80
N LYS A 262 33.39 14.46 -5.48
CA LYS A 262 34.26 15.61 -5.26
C LYS A 262 33.56 16.95 -5.50
N ARG A 263 32.65 16.99 -6.45
CA ARG A 263 31.90 18.20 -6.81
C ARG A 263 30.78 18.51 -5.83
N TYR A 264 30.06 17.51 -5.39
CA TYR A 264 28.79 17.66 -4.68
C TYR A 264 28.80 17.13 -3.23
N GLY A 265 29.80 16.35 -2.82
CA GLY A 265 29.85 15.75 -1.46
C GLY A 265 28.80 14.67 -1.23
N ILE A 266 28.52 13.85 -2.24
CA ILE A 266 27.39 12.91 -2.28
C ILE A 266 27.42 11.91 -1.12
N ILE A 267 28.60 11.46 -0.71
CA ILE A 267 28.76 10.42 0.31
C ILE A 267 28.12 10.81 1.66
N ASP A 268 27.95 12.12 1.90
CA ASP A 268 27.40 12.64 3.16
C ASP A 268 25.85 12.54 3.24
N TYR A 269 25.18 12.27 2.10
CA TYR A 269 23.71 12.24 2.03
C TYR A 269 23.14 11.18 1.07
N ILE A 270 23.97 10.22 0.69
CA ILE A 270 23.56 9.05 -0.10
C ILE A 270 22.60 8.16 0.71
N SER A 271 21.59 7.57 0.08
CA SER A 271 20.68 6.65 0.75
C SER A 271 21.38 5.33 1.11
N LYS A 272 20.73 4.56 1.99
CA LYS A 272 21.28 3.26 2.42
C LYS A 272 21.42 2.29 1.24
N LYS A 273 20.37 2.14 0.41
CA LYS A 273 20.39 1.22 -0.75
C LYS A 273 21.40 1.64 -1.81
N GLU A 274 21.52 2.94 -2.05
CA GLU A 274 22.51 3.47 -3.00
C GLU A 274 23.93 3.24 -2.50
N LYS A 275 24.18 3.47 -1.19
CA LYS A 275 25.48 3.21 -0.59
C LYS A 275 25.85 1.74 -0.69
N GLU A 276 24.92 0.84 -0.31
CA GLU A 276 25.13 -0.60 -0.44
C GLU A 276 25.46 -1.00 -1.89
N TYR A 277 24.81 -0.38 -2.88
CA TYR A 277 25.07 -0.64 -4.29
C TYR A 277 26.47 -0.21 -4.74
N ILE A 278 26.90 1.02 -4.46
CA ILE A 278 28.23 1.51 -4.89
C ILE A 278 29.39 0.84 -4.12
N GLU A 279 29.15 0.27 -2.94
CA GLU A 279 30.11 -0.49 -2.14
C GLU A 279 30.21 -1.96 -2.55
N MET A 280 29.33 -2.49 -3.44
CA MET A 280 29.43 -3.85 -3.95
C MET A 280 30.75 -4.07 -4.69
N GLU A 281 31.42 -5.20 -4.43
CA GLU A 281 32.64 -5.58 -5.16
C GLU A 281 32.34 -5.98 -6.60
N GLU A 282 31.23 -6.71 -6.82
CA GLU A 282 30.76 -7.20 -8.11
C GLU A 282 29.24 -6.96 -8.24
N PRO A 283 28.79 -5.74 -8.60
CA PRO A 283 27.37 -5.50 -8.86
C PRO A 283 26.89 -6.34 -10.06
N ASP A 284 25.75 -7.01 -9.88
CA ASP A 284 25.14 -7.76 -10.98
C ASP A 284 24.48 -6.84 -12.01
N GLU A 285 24.34 -7.36 -13.25
CA GLU A 285 23.81 -6.60 -14.39
C GLU A 285 22.37 -6.12 -14.15
N ILE A 286 21.51 -6.91 -13.45
CA ILE A 286 20.13 -6.57 -13.19
C ILE A 286 20.07 -5.37 -12.25
N THR A 287 20.85 -5.40 -11.18
CA THR A 287 20.96 -4.27 -10.24
C THR A 287 21.49 -3.02 -10.94
N ALA A 288 22.53 -3.15 -11.78
CA ALA A 288 23.06 -2.03 -12.54
C ALA A 288 21.99 -1.42 -13.49
N ILE A 289 21.22 -2.25 -14.20
CA ILE A 289 20.11 -1.78 -15.03
C ILE A 289 19.07 -1.02 -14.22
N GLN A 290 18.69 -1.54 -13.04
CA GLN A 290 17.71 -0.87 -12.16
C GLN A 290 18.18 0.52 -11.71
N PHE A 291 19.47 0.66 -11.35
CA PHE A 291 20.04 1.96 -11.01
C PHE A 291 20.20 2.88 -12.22
N ALA A 292 20.47 2.35 -13.42
CA ALA A 292 20.49 3.15 -14.65
C ALA A 292 19.10 3.75 -14.98
N TRP A 293 18.00 3.05 -14.74
CA TRP A 293 16.65 3.57 -14.90
C TRP A 293 16.33 4.79 -14.01
N GLN A 294 17.12 5.01 -12.96
CA GLN A 294 16.93 6.17 -12.09
C GLN A 294 17.24 7.52 -12.76
N TYR A 295 17.76 7.55 -14.00
CA TYR A 295 17.78 8.78 -14.79
C TYR A 295 16.38 9.39 -14.94
N GLU A 296 15.34 8.59 -15.04
CA GLU A 296 13.95 9.07 -15.09
C GLU A 296 13.55 9.79 -13.79
N ARG A 297 13.94 9.25 -12.62
CA ARG A 297 13.74 9.92 -11.33
C ARG A 297 14.52 11.23 -11.26
N CYS A 298 15.76 11.23 -11.74
CA CYS A 298 16.57 12.44 -11.80
C CYS A 298 15.93 13.51 -12.69
N ALA A 299 15.36 13.13 -13.84
CA ALA A 299 14.62 14.03 -14.71
C ALA A 299 13.46 14.73 -13.99
N VAL A 300 12.70 13.98 -13.19
CA VAL A 300 11.61 14.56 -12.35
C VAL A 300 12.15 15.61 -11.38
N LEU A 301 13.24 15.32 -10.68
CA LEU A 301 13.81 16.25 -9.71
C LEU A 301 14.39 17.50 -10.37
N LEU A 302 15.04 17.36 -11.54
CA LEU A 302 15.50 18.51 -12.33
C LEU A 302 14.36 19.33 -12.91
N TRP A 303 13.26 18.69 -13.30
CA TRP A 303 12.03 19.38 -13.67
C TRP A 303 11.46 20.16 -12.49
N ALA A 304 11.39 19.55 -11.31
CA ALA A 304 10.91 20.24 -10.09
C ALA A 304 11.78 21.44 -9.72
N LEU A 305 13.08 21.36 -9.94
CA LEU A 305 14.02 22.49 -9.78
C LEU A 305 13.99 23.51 -10.93
N GLY A 306 13.20 23.28 -11.97
CA GLY A 306 13.03 24.20 -13.10
C GLY A 306 14.12 24.18 -14.16
N PHE A 307 14.93 23.14 -14.22
CA PHE A 307 16.03 23.02 -15.20
C PHE A 307 15.60 22.44 -16.55
N ILE A 308 14.59 21.59 -16.56
CA ILE A 308 14.10 20.93 -17.79
C ILE A 308 12.57 20.91 -17.82
N GLU A 309 12.02 20.59 -18.99
CA GLU A 309 10.65 20.14 -19.12
C GLU A 309 10.59 18.63 -19.05
N LEU A 310 9.57 18.09 -18.33
CA LEU A 310 9.40 16.64 -18.22
C LEU A 310 8.70 16.10 -19.47
N ASN A 311 9.18 14.99 -20.01
CA ASN A 311 8.55 14.36 -21.16
C ASN A 311 7.17 13.76 -20.80
N PRO A 312 6.30 13.46 -21.79
CA PRO A 312 4.94 13.00 -21.55
C PRO A 312 4.84 11.51 -21.20
N CYS A 313 5.86 10.87 -20.64
CA CYS A 313 5.94 9.44 -20.33
C CYS A 313 5.84 8.49 -21.53
N THR A 314 6.11 8.95 -22.74
CA THR A 314 6.05 8.15 -23.98
C THR A 314 7.43 7.75 -24.51
N GLU A 315 8.48 8.30 -23.94
CA GLU A 315 9.87 8.05 -24.30
C GLU A 315 10.78 8.29 -23.10
N ILE A 316 11.96 7.69 -23.12
CA ILE A 316 12.97 7.87 -22.06
C ILE A 316 13.51 9.30 -22.03
N CYS A 317 13.98 9.75 -20.87
CA CYS A 317 14.55 11.07 -20.67
C CYS A 317 15.84 11.29 -21.48
N ASN A 318 16.17 12.56 -21.74
CA ASN A 318 17.41 12.92 -22.40
C ASN A 318 18.60 12.92 -21.41
N VAL A 319 19.23 11.77 -21.24
CA VAL A 319 20.38 11.59 -20.32
C VAL A 319 21.50 12.59 -20.60
N ARG A 320 21.76 12.96 -21.87
CA ARG A 320 22.81 13.93 -22.22
C ARG A 320 22.50 15.34 -21.73
N GLU A 321 21.22 15.71 -21.72
CA GLU A 321 20.79 17.01 -21.21
C GLU A 321 20.92 17.05 -19.68
N ILE A 322 20.48 15.99 -18.99
CA ILE A 322 20.65 15.80 -17.54
C ILE A 322 22.15 15.91 -17.17
N ALA A 323 23.01 15.16 -17.85
CA ALA A 323 24.45 15.17 -17.61
C ALA A 323 25.05 16.54 -17.87
N LYS A 324 24.64 17.25 -18.93
CA LYS A 324 25.12 18.61 -19.25
C LYS A 324 24.75 19.59 -18.11
N ILE A 325 23.53 19.53 -17.59
CA ILE A 325 23.10 20.39 -16.49
C ILE A 325 23.92 20.10 -15.24
N LEU A 326 23.92 18.86 -14.77
CA LEU A 326 24.57 18.50 -13.51
C LEU A 326 26.10 18.56 -13.55
N ARG A 327 26.72 18.55 -14.72
CA ARG A 327 28.17 18.76 -14.89
C ARG A 327 28.58 20.22 -15.12
N SER A 328 27.59 21.14 -15.25
CA SER A 328 27.87 22.57 -15.50
C SER A 328 28.04 23.40 -14.23
N TYR A 329 27.71 22.85 -13.05
CA TYR A 329 27.90 23.51 -11.78
C TYR A 329 29.00 22.85 -10.96
N ASP A 330 29.77 23.65 -10.24
CA ASP A 330 30.91 23.16 -9.44
C ASP A 330 30.59 22.83 -7.99
N SER A 331 29.37 23.17 -7.56
CA SER A 331 28.89 22.89 -6.20
C SER A 331 27.37 22.79 -6.12
N LEU A 332 26.88 22.19 -5.03
CA LEU A 332 25.46 22.13 -4.72
C LEU A 332 24.86 23.56 -4.57
N ASP A 333 25.59 24.47 -3.97
CA ASP A 333 25.18 25.88 -3.81
C ASP A 333 24.97 26.59 -5.15
N GLU A 334 25.80 26.35 -6.13
CA GLU A 334 25.65 26.91 -7.48
C GLU A 334 24.42 26.33 -8.18
N LEU A 335 24.23 25.01 -8.09
CA LEU A 335 23.04 24.35 -8.63
C LEU A 335 21.75 24.92 -8.00
N MET A 336 21.71 25.05 -6.67
CA MET A 336 20.56 25.60 -5.97
C MET A 336 20.28 27.07 -6.36
N LYS A 337 21.30 27.90 -6.47
CA LYS A 337 21.16 29.31 -6.89
C LYS A 337 20.65 29.48 -8.31
N ALA A 338 20.94 28.53 -9.19
CA ALA A 338 20.49 28.53 -10.57
C ALA A 338 19.06 27.95 -10.75
N SER A 339 18.52 27.30 -9.73
CA SER A 339 17.21 26.67 -9.79
C SER A 339 16.07 27.72 -9.79
N ASN A 340 14.96 27.36 -10.45
CA ASN A 340 13.70 28.09 -10.44
C ASN A 340 12.56 27.09 -10.16
N PRO A 341 12.37 26.70 -8.89
CA PRO A 341 11.50 25.59 -8.54
C PRO A 341 10.05 25.75 -8.98
N ARG A 342 9.44 24.66 -9.37
CA ARG A 342 8.01 24.57 -9.67
C ARG A 342 7.19 24.80 -8.41
N ASN A 343 6.01 25.37 -8.57
CA ASN A 343 5.08 25.55 -7.46
C ASN A 343 4.29 24.27 -7.15
N ASN A 344 3.64 24.23 -5.98
CA ASN A 344 2.89 23.05 -5.51
C ASN A 344 1.78 22.64 -6.48
N GLU A 345 1.14 23.56 -7.18
CA GLU A 345 0.09 23.25 -8.14
C GLU A 345 0.65 22.47 -9.34
N GLU A 346 1.80 22.90 -9.89
CA GLU A 346 2.49 22.21 -10.98
C GLU A 346 2.95 20.80 -10.55
N LEU A 347 3.47 20.67 -9.31
CA LEU A 347 3.90 19.36 -8.76
C LEU A 347 2.70 18.41 -8.62
N LEU A 348 1.60 18.90 -8.06
CA LEU A 348 0.38 18.09 -7.90
C LEU A 348 -0.26 17.73 -9.25
N ASP A 349 -0.29 18.64 -10.22
CA ASP A 349 -0.80 18.38 -11.57
C ASP A 349 0.01 17.26 -12.25
N MET A 350 1.33 17.32 -12.12
CA MET A 350 2.21 16.30 -12.69
C MET A 350 2.05 14.96 -11.96
N HIS A 351 2.04 14.97 -10.63
CA HIS A 351 1.81 13.75 -9.85
C HIS A 351 0.48 13.10 -10.21
N THR A 352 -0.62 13.86 -10.22
CA THR A 352 -1.95 13.33 -10.57
C THR A 352 -1.94 12.71 -11.98
N ARG A 353 -1.34 13.39 -12.96
CA ARG A 353 -1.19 12.86 -14.33
C ARG A 353 -0.47 11.51 -14.34
N VAL A 354 0.71 11.45 -13.73
CA VAL A 354 1.54 10.23 -13.75
C VAL A 354 0.92 9.11 -12.92
N LEU A 355 0.18 9.41 -11.85
CA LEU A 355 -0.61 8.46 -11.09
C LEU A 355 -1.65 7.75 -11.98
N TYR A 356 -2.43 8.50 -12.77
CA TYR A 356 -3.43 7.90 -13.67
C TYR A 356 -2.78 7.14 -14.82
N TYR A 357 -1.66 7.60 -15.34
CA TYR A 357 -0.89 6.87 -16.35
C TYR A 357 -0.34 5.56 -15.80
N HIS A 358 0.16 5.57 -14.55
CA HIS A 358 0.65 4.35 -13.89
C HIS A 358 -0.50 3.37 -13.63
N TRP A 359 -1.65 3.86 -13.15
CA TRP A 359 -2.85 3.03 -13.02
C TRP A 359 -3.21 2.35 -14.35
N ALA A 360 -3.21 3.09 -15.45
CA ALA A 360 -3.51 2.54 -16.78
C ALA A 360 -2.50 1.48 -17.24
N CYS A 361 -1.20 1.68 -16.96
CA CYS A 361 -0.16 0.69 -17.24
C CYS A 361 -0.35 -0.58 -16.41
N VAL A 362 -0.70 -0.44 -15.12
CA VAL A 362 -0.97 -1.56 -14.21
C VAL A 362 -2.24 -2.32 -14.64
N ASP A 363 -3.33 -1.61 -14.98
CA ASP A 363 -4.56 -2.22 -15.51
C ASP A 363 -4.28 -3.02 -16.78
N ALA A 364 -3.51 -2.45 -17.72
CA ALA A 364 -3.13 -3.13 -18.95
C ALA A 364 -2.33 -4.42 -18.66
N ARG A 365 -1.36 -4.35 -17.75
CA ARG A 365 -0.54 -5.50 -17.33
C ARG A 365 -1.38 -6.61 -16.69
N ILE A 366 -2.28 -6.26 -15.76
CA ILE A 366 -3.16 -7.22 -15.07
C ILE A 366 -4.10 -7.90 -16.06
N ASN A 367 -4.60 -7.15 -17.03
CA ASN A 367 -5.53 -7.66 -18.05
C ASN A 367 -4.84 -8.22 -19.30
N ASN A 368 -3.51 -8.38 -19.31
CA ASN A 368 -2.72 -8.84 -20.46
C ASN A 368 -3.00 -8.04 -21.75
N LYS A 369 -3.14 -6.72 -21.64
CA LYS A 369 -3.34 -5.78 -22.76
C LYS A 369 -2.04 -5.04 -23.09
N GLU A 370 -1.97 -4.46 -24.26
CA GLU A 370 -0.90 -3.53 -24.61
C GLU A 370 -0.98 -2.26 -23.77
N VAL A 371 0.18 -1.66 -23.48
CA VAL A 371 0.27 -0.40 -22.74
C VAL A 371 -0.42 0.71 -23.55
N PRO A 372 -1.41 1.41 -22.98
CA PRO A 372 -2.26 2.35 -23.71
C PRO A 372 -1.55 3.69 -23.99
N GLY A 373 -2.07 4.45 -24.97
CA GLY A 373 -1.67 5.84 -25.21
C GLY A 373 -0.21 6.04 -25.64
N GLY A 374 0.49 4.98 -26.01
CA GLY A 374 1.93 5.02 -26.35
C GLY A 374 2.83 5.26 -25.13
N LEU A 375 2.33 5.04 -23.91
CA LEU A 375 3.11 5.20 -22.69
C LEU A 375 4.25 4.17 -22.62
N ASP A 376 5.37 4.55 -22.01
CA ASP A 376 6.40 3.64 -21.55
C ASP A 376 6.20 3.34 -20.07
N SER A 377 5.87 2.09 -19.75
CA SER A 377 5.55 1.70 -18.37
C SER A 377 6.72 1.83 -17.40
N GLY A 378 7.96 1.67 -17.88
CA GLY A 378 9.17 1.87 -17.08
C GLY A 378 9.34 3.35 -16.73
N VAL A 379 9.23 4.24 -17.71
CA VAL A 379 9.29 5.70 -17.50
C VAL A 379 8.20 6.15 -16.51
N VAL A 380 6.96 5.70 -16.75
CA VAL A 380 5.82 6.05 -15.86
C VAL A 380 6.08 5.61 -14.42
N GLN A 381 6.58 4.39 -14.20
CA GLN A 381 6.85 3.86 -12.85
C GLN A 381 7.95 4.68 -12.14
N GLU A 382 9.06 4.97 -12.83
CA GLU A 382 10.18 5.72 -12.27
C GLU A 382 9.81 7.17 -11.97
N GLN A 383 9.07 7.82 -12.88
CA GLN A 383 8.56 9.17 -12.64
C GLN A 383 7.57 9.22 -11.48
N HIS A 384 6.66 8.23 -11.37
CA HIS A 384 5.72 8.14 -10.24
C HIS A 384 6.45 7.99 -8.91
N TYR A 385 7.52 7.17 -8.85
CA TYR A 385 8.34 7.03 -7.66
C TYR A 385 8.88 8.38 -7.16
N ALA A 386 9.53 9.14 -8.04
CA ALA A 386 10.12 10.42 -7.69
C ALA A 386 9.07 11.49 -7.34
N LEU A 387 7.93 11.49 -8.03
CA LEU A 387 6.81 12.39 -7.73
C LEU A 387 6.17 12.09 -6.37
N ASN A 388 6.05 10.81 -5.99
CA ASN A 388 5.57 10.42 -4.66
C ASN A 388 6.45 10.98 -3.55
N TRP A 389 7.77 10.94 -3.72
CA TRP A 389 8.70 11.54 -2.78
C TRP A 389 8.57 13.08 -2.75
N LEU A 390 8.49 13.73 -3.92
CA LEU A 390 8.41 15.18 -4.05
C LEU A 390 7.20 15.82 -3.36
N ILE A 391 6.09 15.10 -3.24
CA ILE A 391 4.87 15.63 -2.62
C ILE A 391 4.50 14.88 -1.33
N SER A 392 5.40 14.04 -0.82
CA SER A 392 5.19 13.19 0.35
C SER A 392 3.94 12.32 0.26
N ALA A 393 3.66 11.73 -0.91
CA ALA A 393 2.47 10.92 -1.15
C ALA A 393 2.40 9.66 -0.27
N ASN A 394 3.55 9.14 0.19
CA ASN A 394 3.65 8.02 1.12
C ASN A 394 3.88 8.48 2.58
N GLY A 395 3.57 9.76 2.89
CA GLY A 395 4.00 10.42 4.12
C GLY A 395 5.46 10.90 4.04
N GLU A 396 5.94 11.52 5.10
CA GLU A 396 7.35 11.91 5.22
C GLU A 396 8.19 10.67 5.49
N CYS A 397 8.67 10.01 4.46
CA CYS A 397 9.49 8.81 4.55
C CYS A 397 10.79 8.97 3.77
N ASP A 398 11.76 8.12 4.09
CA ASP A 398 13.04 8.10 3.40
C ASP A 398 12.87 7.72 1.93
N TRP A 399 13.81 8.20 1.09
CA TRP A 399 13.82 7.88 -0.33
C TRP A 399 13.70 6.38 -0.62
N ASP A 400 14.39 5.54 0.17
CA ASP A 400 14.40 4.10 -0.02
C ASP A 400 13.09 3.39 0.31
N ASP A 401 12.15 4.07 1.00
CA ASP A 401 10.86 3.53 1.44
C ASP A 401 9.68 3.96 0.56
N ILE A 402 9.95 4.75 -0.49
CA ILE A 402 8.93 5.18 -1.43
C ILE A 402 8.34 3.99 -2.19
N SER A 403 7.01 4.00 -2.36
CA SER A 403 6.27 3.02 -3.12
C SER A 403 5.35 3.68 -4.14
N PRO A 404 5.52 3.41 -5.45
CA PRO A 404 4.66 3.96 -6.50
C PRO A 404 3.36 3.13 -6.64
N ASN A 405 2.56 3.05 -5.58
CA ASN A 405 1.27 2.35 -5.57
C ASN A 405 0.20 3.12 -6.36
N THR A 406 -0.69 2.38 -7.04
CA THR A 406 -1.82 2.95 -7.80
C THR A 406 -3.14 2.35 -7.36
#